data_47444d8eb71c7c3fda9976faa6ec5397
#
_entry.id   47444d8eb71c7c3fda9976faa6ec5397
#
_cell.length_a   1.000
_cell.length_b   1.000
_cell.length_c   1.000
_cell.angle_alpha   90.00
_cell.angle_beta   90.00
_cell.angle_gamma   90.00
#
_symmetry.space_group_name_H-M   'P 1'
#
loop_
_entity.id
_entity.type
_entity.pdbx_description
1 polymer ?
#
loop_
_entity_poly.entity_id
_entity_poly.type
_entity_poly.pdbx_seq_one_letter_code
_entity_poly.pdbx_strand_id
1 'polypeptide(L)'
;FLLAKEAVRKGQLGDIVFSMGKIYVTRAVGEAVASRSPNTTPSINTGTYLVDLMLWYNEGKKPIEVYAKSGSNVFKSYNRDDFQWMIVTFDDGSVSSLGTSWLQPRHWPAYTATMEIDLQGTNGSLSIDDAHRDVVLVPGEPIPCPYTPQYNVDVAFLGSAMPGDFVMGEFFGPMKEETDAFIRHTLGIGGVGLTTGEEARLVLALTMAADRSAKEGTPIKL
;
A
#
# COMPACT_ATOMS: atom_id res chain seq x y z
N PHE A 1 8.13 1.13 3.87
CA PHE A 1 7.52 -0.17 3.49
C PHE A 1 8.48 -1.33 3.77
N LEU A 2 9.75 -1.28 3.34
CA LEU A 2 10.74 -2.35 3.56
C LEU A 2 10.98 -2.65 5.06
N LEU A 3 11.09 -1.62 5.89
CA LEU A 3 11.25 -1.78 7.33
C LEU A 3 10.05 -2.50 7.97
N ALA A 4 8.84 -2.18 7.49
CA ALA A 4 7.63 -2.87 7.92
C ALA A 4 7.64 -4.35 7.51
N LYS A 5 8.04 -4.66 6.26
CA LYS A 5 8.19 -6.04 5.80
C LYS A 5 9.23 -6.81 6.61
N GLU A 6 10.33 -6.17 6.95
CA GLU A 6 11.35 -6.77 7.81
C GLU A 6 10.79 -7.11 9.20
N ALA A 7 9.99 -6.20 9.80
CA ALA A 7 9.34 -6.44 11.09
C ALA A 7 8.37 -7.63 11.04
N VAL A 8 7.55 -7.71 9.97
CA VAL A 8 6.66 -8.85 9.72
C VAL A 8 7.46 -10.15 9.59
N ARG A 9 8.50 -10.18 8.75
CA ARG A 9 9.34 -11.37 8.55
C ARG A 9 10.08 -11.83 9.80
N LYS A 10 10.42 -10.91 10.70
CA LYS A 10 11.02 -11.22 12.01
C LYS A 10 9.99 -11.73 13.03
N GLY A 11 8.72 -11.80 12.68
CA GLY A 11 7.65 -12.25 13.56
C GLY A 11 7.30 -11.27 14.68
N GLN A 12 7.73 -10.00 14.58
CA GLN A 12 7.52 -8.99 15.63
C GLN A 12 6.04 -8.64 15.84
N LEU A 13 5.20 -8.87 14.85
CA LEU A 13 3.75 -8.68 14.93
C LEU A 13 3.00 -9.98 15.25
N GLY A 14 3.64 -11.14 15.19
CA GLY A 14 2.95 -12.41 15.12
C GLY A 14 2.19 -12.58 13.79
N ASP A 15 1.08 -13.31 13.80
CA ASP A 15 0.22 -13.45 12.63
C ASP A 15 -0.62 -12.18 12.41
N ILE A 16 -0.60 -11.61 11.22
CA ILE A 16 -1.45 -10.47 10.90
C ILE A 16 -2.91 -10.93 10.86
N VAL A 17 -3.74 -10.33 11.70
CA VAL A 17 -5.17 -10.65 11.84
C VAL A 17 -6.03 -9.65 11.07
N PHE A 18 -5.63 -8.39 11.10
CA PHE A 18 -6.32 -7.31 10.43
C PHE A 18 -5.32 -6.31 9.87
N SER A 19 -5.63 -5.77 8.68
CA SER A 19 -4.88 -4.65 8.14
C SER A 19 -5.82 -3.60 7.55
N MET A 20 -5.41 -2.35 7.64
CA MET A 20 -6.10 -1.24 7.01
C MET A 20 -5.12 -0.44 6.20
N GLY A 21 -5.58 0.07 5.06
CA GLY A 21 -4.75 0.95 4.25
C GLY A 21 -5.57 1.89 3.41
N LYS A 22 -5.02 3.08 3.15
CA LYS A 22 -5.60 4.04 2.22
C LYS A 22 -4.53 4.71 1.39
N ILE A 23 -4.86 5.01 0.15
CA ILE A 23 -4.08 5.84 -0.75
C ILE A 23 -4.97 6.90 -1.36
N TYR A 24 -4.69 8.16 -1.06
CA TYR A 24 -5.45 9.30 -1.56
C TYR A 24 -4.59 10.13 -2.50
N VAL A 25 -5.13 10.43 -3.65
CA VAL A 25 -4.46 11.15 -4.74
C VAL A 25 -5.14 12.50 -4.96
N THR A 26 -4.39 13.49 -5.39
CA THR A 26 -4.94 14.80 -5.70
C THR A 26 -5.86 14.76 -6.91
N ARG A 27 -6.85 15.67 -6.93
CA ARG A 27 -7.76 15.83 -8.08
C ARG A 27 -7.01 16.09 -9.38
N ALA A 28 -5.89 16.79 -9.33
CA ALA A 28 -5.08 17.06 -10.53
C ALA A 28 -4.59 15.76 -11.19
N VAL A 29 -4.13 14.80 -10.40
CA VAL A 29 -3.73 13.48 -10.89
C VAL A 29 -4.95 12.69 -11.39
N GLY A 30 -6.03 12.67 -10.62
CA GLY A 30 -7.28 11.99 -11.02
C GLY A 30 -7.83 12.49 -12.35
N GLU A 31 -7.87 13.82 -12.56
CA GLU A 31 -8.30 14.45 -13.81
C GLU A 31 -7.37 14.09 -14.99
N ALA A 32 -6.06 14.12 -14.77
CA ALA A 32 -5.09 13.72 -15.79
C ALA A 32 -5.24 12.25 -16.19
N VAL A 33 -5.53 11.38 -15.23
CA VAL A 33 -5.79 9.95 -15.50
C VAL A 33 -7.12 9.78 -16.23
N ALA A 34 -8.20 10.38 -15.72
CA ALA A 34 -9.54 10.29 -16.31
C ALA A 34 -9.59 10.78 -17.76
N SER A 35 -8.79 11.82 -18.10
CA SER A 35 -8.74 12.39 -19.44
C SER A 35 -8.05 11.47 -20.46
N ARG A 36 -7.02 10.75 -20.07
CA ARG A 36 -6.18 9.94 -20.99
C ARG A 36 -6.56 8.46 -21.04
N SER A 37 -7.30 7.97 -20.05
CA SER A 37 -7.62 6.55 -19.95
C SER A 37 -9.10 6.33 -19.63
N PRO A 38 -9.91 5.96 -20.66
CA PRO A 38 -11.36 5.90 -20.53
C PRO A 38 -11.88 4.73 -19.67
N ASN A 39 -11.03 3.76 -19.32
CA ASN A 39 -11.44 2.56 -18.57
C ASN A 39 -10.77 2.43 -17.21
N THR A 40 -10.01 3.43 -16.80
CA THR A 40 -9.27 3.37 -15.53
C THR A 40 -10.14 3.85 -14.37
N THR A 41 -10.13 3.12 -13.27
CA THR A 41 -10.79 3.43 -12.00
C THR A 41 -9.76 3.83 -10.95
N PRO A 42 -10.17 4.45 -9.83
CA PRO A 42 -9.28 4.66 -8.68
C PRO A 42 -8.61 3.36 -8.19
N SER A 43 -9.34 2.24 -8.22
CA SER A 43 -8.82 0.93 -7.83
C SER A 43 -7.68 0.48 -8.74
N ILE A 44 -7.89 0.46 -10.05
CA ILE A 44 -6.88 0.01 -11.02
C ILE A 44 -5.70 0.97 -11.11
N ASN A 45 -5.90 2.27 -10.94
CA ASN A 45 -4.82 3.26 -11.05
C ASN A 45 -3.94 3.31 -9.79
N THR A 46 -4.54 3.57 -8.65
CA THR A 46 -3.81 3.80 -7.38
C THR A 46 -4.02 2.71 -6.35
N GLY A 47 -5.17 2.05 -6.36
CA GLY A 47 -5.46 0.94 -5.46
C GLY A 47 -4.52 -0.25 -5.65
N THR A 48 -3.96 -0.44 -6.85
CA THR A 48 -2.98 -1.50 -7.15
C THR A 48 -1.75 -1.44 -6.23
N TYR A 49 -1.21 -0.25 -5.95
CA TYR A 49 -0.07 -0.09 -5.04
C TYR A 49 -0.41 -0.57 -3.63
N LEU A 50 -1.61 -0.20 -3.16
CA LEU A 50 -2.07 -0.58 -1.83
C LEU A 50 -2.36 -2.07 -1.73
N VAL A 51 -2.98 -2.65 -2.74
CA VAL A 51 -3.26 -4.09 -2.82
C VAL A 51 -1.97 -4.90 -2.87
N ASP A 52 -0.99 -4.47 -3.67
CA ASP A 52 0.33 -5.10 -3.76
C ASP A 52 1.01 -5.15 -2.38
N LEU A 53 1.09 -4.01 -1.69
CA LEU A 53 1.67 -3.94 -0.35
C LEU A 53 0.92 -4.84 0.65
N MET A 54 -0.41 -4.89 0.59
CA MET A 54 -1.19 -5.74 1.48
C MET A 54 -0.97 -7.23 1.23
N LEU A 55 -0.89 -7.65 -0.02
CA LEU A 55 -0.55 -9.04 -0.37
C LEU A 55 0.88 -9.37 0.09
N TRP A 56 1.80 -8.44 -0.10
CA TRP A 56 3.19 -8.61 0.31
C TRP A 56 3.36 -8.73 1.83
N TYR A 57 2.62 -7.95 2.63
CA TYR A 57 2.65 -8.10 4.08
C TYR A 57 1.97 -9.38 4.56
N ASN A 58 0.95 -9.85 3.85
CA ASN A 58 0.23 -11.09 4.12
C ASN A 58 0.77 -12.29 3.31
N GLU A 59 2.06 -12.30 2.99
CA GLU A 59 2.72 -13.38 2.26
C GLU A 59 2.38 -14.76 2.83
N GLY A 60 2.02 -15.69 1.93
CA GLY A 60 1.60 -17.05 2.30
C GLY A 60 0.08 -17.21 2.48
N LYS A 61 -0.68 -16.13 2.63
CA LYS A 61 -2.15 -16.15 2.69
C LYS A 61 -2.74 -15.95 1.30
N LYS A 62 -3.89 -16.58 1.06
CA LYS A 62 -4.61 -16.45 -0.22
C LYS A 62 -5.84 -15.57 -0.04
N PRO A 63 -5.99 -14.50 -0.82
CA PRO A 63 -7.26 -13.76 -0.86
C PRO A 63 -8.32 -14.68 -1.48
N ILE A 64 -9.48 -14.81 -0.81
CA ILE A 64 -10.58 -15.69 -1.22
C ILE A 64 -11.84 -14.95 -1.59
N GLU A 65 -12.00 -13.72 -1.11
CA GLU A 65 -13.18 -12.90 -1.37
C GLU A 65 -12.84 -11.41 -1.30
N VAL A 66 -13.49 -10.60 -2.13
CA VAL A 66 -13.47 -9.14 -2.06
C VAL A 66 -14.87 -8.56 -2.14
N TYR A 67 -15.18 -7.60 -1.25
CA TYR A 67 -16.37 -6.77 -1.30
C TYR A 67 -15.98 -5.31 -1.39
N ALA A 68 -16.55 -4.55 -2.33
CA ALA A 68 -16.21 -3.16 -2.55
C ALA A 68 -17.41 -2.25 -2.76
N LYS A 69 -17.21 -0.97 -2.45
CA LYS A 69 -18.11 0.13 -2.77
C LYS A 69 -17.34 1.26 -3.41
N SER A 70 -17.93 1.88 -4.41
CA SER A 70 -17.43 3.07 -5.08
C SER A 70 -18.52 4.14 -5.20
N GLY A 71 -18.14 5.34 -5.57
CA GLY A 71 -19.08 6.42 -5.78
C GLY A 71 -18.51 7.50 -6.68
N SER A 72 -19.40 8.23 -7.35
CA SER A 72 -19.06 9.28 -8.31
C SER A 72 -19.88 10.55 -8.03
N ASN A 73 -19.17 11.60 -7.64
CA ASN A 73 -19.74 12.94 -7.42
C ASN A 73 -18.94 14.01 -8.16
N VAL A 74 -17.63 14.10 -7.91
CA VAL A 74 -16.74 15.12 -8.50
C VAL A 74 -16.33 14.72 -9.91
N PHE A 75 -16.03 13.45 -10.15
CA PHE A 75 -15.64 12.93 -11.47
C PHE A 75 -16.81 12.44 -12.32
N LYS A 76 -18.03 12.77 -11.95
CA LYS A 76 -19.24 12.40 -12.68
C LYS A 76 -19.23 12.86 -14.14
N SER A 77 -18.69 14.06 -14.40
CA SER A 77 -18.54 14.60 -15.77
C SER A 77 -17.59 13.80 -16.66
N TYR A 78 -16.65 13.07 -16.03
CA TYR A 78 -15.75 12.14 -16.72
C TYR A 78 -16.32 10.74 -16.81
N ASN A 79 -17.52 10.49 -16.27
CA ASN A 79 -18.11 9.14 -16.10
C ASN A 79 -17.16 8.21 -15.35
N ARG A 80 -16.61 8.67 -14.20
CA ARG A 80 -15.66 7.96 -13.36
C ARG A 80 -16.06 8.00 -11.91
N ASP A 81 -15.63 6.98 -11.17
CA ASP A 81 -15.71 6.98 -9.72
C ASP A 81 -14.67 7.92 -9.10
N ASP A 82 -15.04 8.52 -7.98
CA ASP A 82 -14.18 9.41 -7.20
C ASP A 82 -13.29 8.62 -6.24
N PHE A 83 -13.81 7.50 -5.76
CA PHE A 83 -13.19 6.65 -4.75
C PHE A 83 -13.68 5.22 -4.86
N GLN A 84 -12.91 4.31 -4.26
CA GLN A 84 -13.35 2.95 -3.97
C GLN A 84 -12.84 2.53 -2.59
N TRP A 85 -13.68 1.80 -1.86
CA TRP A 85 -13.33 1.14 -0.62
C TRP A 85 -13.63 -0.35 -0.74
N MET A 86 -12.67 -1.21 -0.35
CA MET A 86 -12.81 -2.66 -0.45
C MET A 86 -12.41 -3.37 0.84
N ILE A 87 -13.02 -4.52 1.06
CA ILE A 87 -12.67 -5.47 2.11
C ILE A 87 -12.23 -6.75 1.42
N VAL A 88 -11.03 -7.21 1.72
CA VAL A 88 -10.44 -8.46 1.22
C VAL A 88 -10.39 -9.46 2.37
N THR A 89 -10.94 -10.64 2.17
CA THR A 89 -10.88 -11.76 3.13
C THR A 89 -9.87 -12.78 2.65
N PHE A 90 -9.01 -13.25 3.56
CA PHE A 90 -8.02 -14.29 3.29
C PHE A 90 -8.49 -15.66 3.78
N ASP A 91 -7.82 -16.71 3.31
CA ASP A 91 -8.13 -18.12 3.60
C ASP A 91 -7.99 -18.51 5.07
N ASP A 92 -7.19 -17.77 5.84
CA ASP A 92 -7.05 -17.92 7.30
C ASP A 92 -8.10 -17.13 8.11
N GLY A 93 -9.01 -16.43 7.45
CA GLY A 93 -10.02 -15.57 8.06
C GLY A 93 -9.56 -14.16 8.41
N SER A 94 -8.30 -13.82 8.19
CA SER A 94 -7.83 -12.44 8.34
C SER A 94 -8.42 -11.51 7.26
N VAL A 95 -8.46 -10.22 7.55
CA VAL A 95 -9.15 -9.23 6.71
C VAL A 95 -8.28 -8.01 6.47
N SER A 96 -8.31 -7.50 5.23
CA SER A 96 -7.75 -6.19 4.86
C SER A 96 -8.86 -5.24 4.42
N SER A 97 -8.87 -4.02 4.99
CA SER A 97 -9.76 -2.93 4.59
C SER A 97 -8.98 -1.86 3.85
N LEU A 98 -9.24 -1.67 2.56
CA LEU A 98 -8.41 -0.86 1.66
C LEU A 98 -9.22 0.23 0.98
N GLY A 99 -8.71 1.47 1.00
CA GLY A 99 -9.37 2.62 0.40
C GLY A 99 -8.51 3.41 -0.57
N THR A 100 -9.09 3.82 -1.70
CA THR A 100 -8.45 4.71 -2.66
C THR A 100 -9.37 5.86 -3.06
N SER A 101 -8.81 7.04 -3.29
CA SER A 101 -9.59 8.24 -3.63
C SER A 101 -8.79 9.22 -4.47
N TRP A 102 -9.48 9.90 -5.41
CA TRP A 102 -8.95 10.99 -6.23
C TRP A 102 -9.46 12.37 -5.76
N LEU A 103 -9.90 12.47 -4.48
CA LEU A 103 -10.61 13.64 -3.99
C LEU A 103 -9.76 14.67 -3.25
N GLN A 104 -8.47 14.40 -2.97
CA GLN A 104 -7.63 15.40 -2.31
C GLN A 104 -7.58 16.71 -3.12
N PRO A 105 -7.59 17.87 -2.45
CA PRO A 105 -7.45 19.16 -3.13
C PRO A 105 -6.20 19.20 -4.02
N ARG A 106 -6.27 19.94 -5.13
CA ARG A 106 -5.14 20.07 -6.09
C ARG A 106 -3.86 20.61 -5.45
N HIS A 107 -3.98 21.38 -4.40
CA HIS A 107 -2.87 22.01 -3.65
C HIS A 107 -2.59 21.30 -2.32
N TRP A 108 -2.91 20.01 -2.21
CA TRP A 108 -2.57 19.23 -1.04
C TRP A 108 -1.05 19.19 -0.84
N PRO A 109 -0.54 19.41 0.39
CA PRO A 109 0.91 19.57 0.61
C PRO A 109 1.72 18.28 0.39
N ALA A 110 1.09 17.10 0.42
CA ALA A 110 1.78 15.86 0.05
C ALA A 110 1.70 15.69 -1.47
N TYR A 111 2.78 15.86 -2.10
CA TYR A 111 3.14 15.86 -3.51
C TYR A 111 2.06 15.37 -4.51
N THR A 112 1.79 14.08 -4.61
CA THR A 112 0.78 13.52 -5.52
C THR A 112 -0.22 12.61 -4.83
N ALA A 113 0.23 11.90 -3.80
CA ALA A 113 -0.54 10.93 -3.04
C ALA A 113 -0.11 10.92 -1.58
N THR A 114 -1.00 10.48 -0.71
CA THR A 114 -0.70 10.09 0.68
C THR A 114 -1.08 8.65 0.86
N MET A 115 -0.24 7.87 1.57
CA MET A 115 -0.52 6.49 1.89
C MET A 115 -0.38 6.26 3.39
N GLU A 116 -1.37 5.62 3.97
CA GLU A 116 -1.33 5.18 5.37
C GLU A 116 -1.68 3.70 5.41
N ILE A 117 -0.96 2.95 6.25
CA ILE A 117 -1.14 1.50 6.41
C ILE A 117 -1.01 1.15 7.89
N ASP A 118 -1.97 0.40 8.41
CA ASP A 118 -1.94 -0.19 9.73
C ASP A 118 -1.98 -1.71 9.63
N LEU A 119 -1.06 -2.37 10.32
CA LEU A 119 -1.01 -3.83 10.46
C LEU A 119 -1.25 -4.18 11.93
N GLN A 120 -2.21 -5.06 12.17
CA GLN A 120 -2.57 -5.55 13.49
C GLN A 120 -2.32 -7.06 13.53
N GLY A 121 -1.34 -7.46 14.32
CA GLY A 121 -0.98 -8.85 14.50
C GLY A 121 -1.38 -9.39 15.87
N THR A 122 -1.19 -10.70 16.06
CA THR A 122 -1.48 -11.38 17.33
C THR A 122 -0.55 -10.96 18.45
N ASN A 123 0.63 -10.39 18.13
CA ASN A 123 1.67 -10.04 19.10
C ASN A 123 2.24 -8.62 18.91
N GLY A 124 1.65 -7.80 18.09
CA GLY A 124 2.13 -6.43 17.87
C GLY A 124 1.35 -5.70 16.80
N SER A 125 1.62 -4.41 16.67
CA SER A 125 1.04 -3.56 15.63
C SER A 125 2.08 -2.67 14.99
N LEU A 126 1.81 -2.24 13.75
CA LEU A 126 2.68 -1.36 12.99
C LEU A 126 1.83 -0.38 12.20
N SER A 127 2.23 0.89 12.19
CA SER A 127 1.58 1.94 11.41
C SER A 127 2.59 2.63 10.49
N ILE A 128 2.19 2.90 9.27
CA ILE A 128 2.93 3.66 8.27
C ILE A 128 2.09 4.86 7.86
N ASP A 129 2.69 6.05 7.91
CA ASP A 129 2.13 7.29 7.36
C ASP A 129 3.23 7.96 6.55
N ASP A 130 3.17 7.87 5.24
CA ASP A 130 4.21 8.41 4.35
C ASP A 130 4.11 9.92 4.12
N ALA A 131 3.08 10.57 4.67
CA ALA A 131 2.86 12.00 4.51
C ALA A 131 3.37 12.82 5.68
N HIS A 132 3.31 12.30 6.91
CA HIS A 132 3.48 13.09 8.12
C HIS A 132 4.30 12.41 9.23
N ARG A 133 4.49 11.10 9.16
CA ARG A 133 5.12 10.30 10.22
C ARG A 133 6.07 9.26 9.65
N ASP A 134 6.94 8.80 10.53
CA ASP A 134 7.75 7.64 10.28
C ASP A 134 6.95 6.34 10.49
N VAL A 135 7.59 5.21 10.21
CA VAL A 135 7.03 3.90 10.56
C VAL A 135 7.05 3.75 12.08
N VAL A 136 5.90 3.50 12.69
CA VAL A 136 5.77 3.22 14.13
C VAL A 136 5.55 1.73 14.32
N LEU A 137 6.43 1.08 15.05
CA LEU A 137 6.32 -0.33 15.40
C LEU A 137 6.11 -0.47 16.92
N VAL A 138 5.04 -1.15 17.31
CA VAL A 138 4.77 -1.56 18.69
C VAL A 138 4.72 -3.09 18.71
N PRO A 139 5.84 -3.77 19.05
CA PRO A 139 5.88 -5.23 19.15
C PRO A 139 5.23 -5.71 20.44
N GLY A 140 4.79 -6.98 20.48
CA GLY A 140 4.27 -7.60 21.70
C GLY A 140 5.34 -7.84 22.77
N GLU A 141 6.58 -8.03 22.35
CA GLU A 141 7.75 -8.16 23.23
C GLU A 141 8.79 -7.08 22.88
N PRO A 142 9.53 -6.55 23.88
CA PRO A 142 10.54 -5.52 23.64
C PRO A 142 11.60 -5.98 22.62
N ILE A 143 11.95 -5.12 21.70
CA ILE A 143 12.96 -5.37 20.67
C ILE A 143 14.20 -4.50 20.88
N PRO A 144 15.37 -4.91 20.36
CA PRO A 144 16.56 -4.06 20.39
C PRO A 144 16.29 -2.71 19.71
N CYS A 145 16.70 -1.62 20.36
CA CYS A 145 16.60 -0.29 19.77
C CYS A 145 17.40 -0.22 18.46
N PRO A 146 16.82 0.27 17.34
CA PRO A 146 17.52 0.32 16.05
C PRO A 146 18.85 1.06 16.06
N TYR A 147 18.98 2.09 16.90
CA TYR A 147 20.19 2.93 16.96
C TYR A 147 21.15 2.56 18.10
N THR A 148 20.65 1.89 19.14
CA THR A 148 21.41 1.46 20.31
C THR A 148 21.00 0.04 20.71
N PRO A 149 21.42 -0.99 19.94
CA PRO A 149 20.92 -2.36 20.07
C PRO A 149 21.13 -3.04 21.42
N GLN A 150 21.96 -2.47 22.28
CA GLN A 150 22.18 -2.92 23.67
C GLN A 150 21.00 -2.59 24.62
N TYR A 151 20.06 -1.76 24.19
CA TYR A 151 18.85 -1.43 24.93
C TYR A 151 17.61 -1.95 24.18
N ASN A 152 16.62 -2.39 24.93
CA ASN A 152 15.32 -2.75 24.36
C ASN A 152 14.34 -1.58 24.44
N VAL A 153 13.40 -1.57 23.51
CA VAL A 153 12.31 -0.59 23.43
C VAL A 153 10.98 -1.28 23.22
N ASP A 154 9.92 -0.72 23.79
CA ASP A 154 8.53 -1.17 23.61
C ASP A 154 7.87 -0.51 22.38
N VAL A 155 8.43 0.60 21.92
CA VAL A 155 8.01 1.35 20.74
C VAL A 155 9.23 1.75 19.94
N ALA A 156 9.24 1.45 18.65
CA ALA A 156 10.29 1.89 17.74
C ALA A 156 9.72 2.81 16.65
N PHE A 157 10.38 3.96 16.43
CA PHE A 157 10.15 4.82 15.28
C PHE A 157 11.21 4.50 14.24
N LEU A 158 10.78 3.90 13.13
CA LEU A 158 11.66 3.49 12.05
C LEU A 158 11.60 4.54 10.94
N GLY A 159 12.75 4.94 10.42
CA GLY A 159 12.86 5.99 9.42
C GLY A 159 12.04 5.68 8.16
N SER A 160 11.36 6.69 7.64
CA SER A 160 10.63 6.66 6.38
C SER A 160 11.18 7.75 5.47
N ALA A 161 11.12 7.53 4.15
CA ALA A 161 11.54 8.52 3.15
C ALA A 161 10.38 8.80 2.20
N MET A 162 10.15 10.07 1.92
CA MET A 162 9.29 10.53 0.82
C MET A 162 9.79 9.95 -0.52
N PRO A 163 8.99 9.99 -1.61
CA PRO A 163 9.39 9.47 -2.93
C PRO A 163 10.77 9.94 -3.41
N GLY A 164 11.24 11.05 -2.88
CA GLY A 164 12.56 11.61 -3.11
C GLY A 164 12.51 13.06 -3.59
N ASP A 165 13.66 13.69 -3.61
CA ASP A 165 13.80 15.08 -4.04
C ASP A 165 15.16 15.30 -4.72
N PHE A 166 15.28 16.40 -5.46
CA PHE A 166 16.53 16.85 -6.04
C PHE A 166 17.27 17.74 -5.04
N VAL A 167 18.46 17.32 -4.66
CA VAL A 167 19.34 18.08 -3.75
C VAL A 167 20.69 18.26 -4.45
N MET A 168 21.13 19.49 -4.63
CA MET A 168 22.40 19.83 -5.28
C MET A 168 22.57 19.19 -6.68
N GLY A 169 21.45 19.03 -7.41
CA GLY A 169 21.44 18.47 -8.76
C GLY A 169 21.36 16.95 -8.83
N GLU A 170 21.34 16.24 -7.70
CA GLU A 170 21.18 14.79 -7.64
C GLU A 170 19.82 14.40 -7.04
N PHE A 171 19.26 13.30 -7.52
CA PHE A 171 18.01 12.74 -6.98
C PHE A 171 18.32 11.80 -5.82
N PHE A 172 17.68 12.05 -4.69
CA PHE A 172 17.72 11.22 -3.49
C PHE A 172 16.32 10.71 -3.16
N GLY A 173 16.21 9.44 -2.82
CA GLY A 173 14.96 8.85 -2.35
C GLY A 173 14.62 7.52 -3.00
N PRO A 174 13.49 6.91 -2.60
CA PRO A 174 13.10 5.54 -2.94
C PRO A 174 13.07 5.20 -4.43
N MET A 175 12.76 6.15 -5.31
CA MET A 175 12.76 5.89 -6.76
C MET A 175 14.15 5.55 -7.30
N LYS A 176 15.22 6.12 -6.71
CA LYS A 176 16.61 5.75 -7.05
C LYS A 176 16.90 4.32 -6.61
N GLU A 177 16.46 3.96 -5.41
CA GLU A 177 16.63 2.62 -4.84
C GLU A 177 15.84 1.56 -5.63
N GLU A 178 14.62 1.89 -6.05
CA GLU A 178 13.81 1.02 -6.91
C GLU A 178 14.51 0.74 -8.24
N THR A 179 15.05 1.79 -8.88
CA THR A 179 15.77 1.66 -10.14
C THR A 179 17.04 0.82 -9.97
N ASP A 180 17.81 1.03 -8.89
CA ASP A 180 19.00 0.23 -8.59
C ASP A 180 18.62 -1.24 -8.33
N ALA A 181 17.55 -1.50 -7.57
CA ALA A 181 17.06 -2.85 -7.32
C ALA A 181 16.65 -3.56 -8.62
N PHE A 182 15.98 -2.86 -9.55
CA PHE A 182 15.62 -3.40 -10.86
C PHE A 182 16.84 -3.75 -11.69
N ILE A 183 17.83 -2.85 -11.74
CA ILE A 183 19.09 -3.09 -12.47
C ILE A 183 19.82 -4.29 -11.87
N ARG A 184 19.99 -4.37 -10.56
CA ARG A 184 20.62 -5.48 -9.86
C ARG A 184 19.92 -6.81 -10.14
N HIS A 185 18.58 -6.81 -10.09
CA HIS A 185 17.79 -8.00 -10.42
C HIS A 185 18.04 -8.46 -11.86
N THR A 186 18.01 -7.53 -12.81
CA THR A 186 18.26 -7.82 -14.24
C THR A 186 19.67 -8.38 -14.49
N LEU A 187 20.66 -7.91 -13.73
CA LEU A 187 22.05 -8.37 -13.83
C LEU A 187 22.32 -9.67 -13.04
N GLY A 188 21.35 -10.20 -12.29
CA GLY A 188 21.53 -11.38 -11.45
C GLY A 188 22.42 -11.16 -10.23
N ILE A 189 22.63 -9.90 -9.81
CA ILE A 189 23.51 -9.54 -8.67
C ILE A 189 22.78 -9.78 -7.32
N GLY A 190 21.48 -10.02 -7.36
CA GLY A 190 20.63 -10.10 -6.16
C GLY A 190 20.25 -8.71 -5.64
N GLY A 191 19.51 -8.67 -4.54
CA GLY A 191 19.01 -7.42 -3.95
C GLY A 191 17.67 -7.61 -3.25
N VAL A 192 16.97 -6.51 -3.01
CA VAL A 192 15.59 -6.53 -2.51
C VAL A 192 14.70 -7.15 -3.59
N GLY A 193 13.81 -8.07 -3.18
CA GLY A 193 12.85 -8.68 -4.10
C GLY A 193 11.94 -7.65 -4.73
N LEU A 194 11.73 -7.77 -6.03
CA LEU A 194 10.76 -6.99 -6.79
C LEU A 194 9.48 -7.81 -6.95
N THR A 195 8.35 -7.14 -7.10
CA THR A 195 7.07 -7.78 -7.43
C THR A 195 7.21 -8.57 -8.73
N THR A 196 6.89 -9.85 -8.70
CA THR A 196 6.92 -10.75 -9.85
C THR A 196 5.71 -10.52 -10.77
N GLY A 197 5.77 -11.06 -11.99
CA GLY A 197 4.64 -11.02 -12.91
C GLY A 197 3.40 -11.75 -12.38
N GLU A 198 3.58 -12.85 -11.64
CA GLU A 198 2.51 -13.62 -10.99
C GLU A 198 1.86 -12.82 -9.86
N GLU A 199 2.65 -12.18 -9.02
CA GLU A 199 2.14 -11.29 -7.95
C GLU A 199 1.40 -10.10 -8.55
N ALA A 200 1.96 -9.43 -9.55
CA ALA A 200 1.29 -8.33 -10.25
C ALA A 200 -0.04 -8.78 -10.91
N ARG A 201 -0.10 -9.99 -11.45
CA ARG A 201 -1.34 -10.57 -12.00
C ARG A 201 -2.38 -10.78 -10.90
N LEU A 202 -1.99 -11.23 -9.71
CA LEU A 202 -2.91 -11.39 -8.57
C LEU A 202 -3.44 -10.04 -8.10
N VAL A 203 -2.57 -9.02 -7.98
CA VAL A 203 -2.96 -7.64 -7.65
C VAL A 203 -4.02 -7.13 -8.63
N LEU A 204 -3.77 -7.30 -9.94
CA LEU A 204 -4.72 -6.87 -10.96
C LEU A 204 -6.03 -7.64 -10.90
N ALA A 205 -6.00 -8.97 -10.70
CA ALA A 205 -7.20 -9.78 -10.57
C ALA A 205 -8.06 -9.32 -9.37
N LEU A 206 -7.43 -9.00 -8.25
CA LEU A 206 -8.12 -8.54 -7.05
C LEU A 206 -8.73 -7.14 -7.24
N THR A 207 -8.01 -6.20 -7.83
CA THR A 207 -8.55 -4.85 -8.11
C THR A 207 -9.68 -4.87 -9.14
N MET A 208 -9.61 -5.74 -10.16
CA MET A 208 -10.71 -5.96 -11.11
C MET A 208 -11.93 -6.61 -10.43
N ALA A 209 -11.72 -7.56 -9.54
CA ALA A 209 -12.79 -8.18 -8.75
C ALA A 209 -13.44 -7.16 -7.81
N ALA A 210 -12.65 -6.25 -7.22
CA ALA A 210 -13.19 -5.15 -6.41
C ALA A 210 -14.04 -4.17 -7.25
N ASP A 211 -13.62 -3.80 -8.46
CA ASP A 211 -14.42 -2.99 -9.38
C ASP A 211 -15.73 -3.70 -9.74
N ARG A 212 -15.65 -5.00 -10.01
CA ARG A 212 -16.84 -5.82 -10.28
C ARG A 212 -17.77 -5.88 -9.06
N SER A 213 -17.22 -6.10 -7.86
CA SER A 213 -17.99 -6.10 -6.61
C SER A 213 -18.69 -4.76 -6.38
N ALA A 214 -18.00 -3.64 -6.58
CA ALA A 214 -18.59 -2.32 -6.43
C ALA A 214 -19.76 -2.08 -7.39
N LYS A 215 -19.64 -2.57 -8.64
CA LYS A 215 -20.67 -2.47 -9.67
C LYS A 215 -21.86 -3.38 -9.41
N GLU A 216 -21.64 -4.63 -9.01
CA GLU A 216 -22.67 -5.64 -8.76
C GLU A 216 -23.33 -5.48 -7.37
N GLY A 217 -22.63 -4.82 -6.43
CA GLY A 217 -23.09 -4.64 -5.06
C GLY A 217 -22.99 -5.90 -4.19
N THR A 218 -22.26 -6.91 -4.64
CA THR A 218 -22.11 -8.23 -3.99
C THR A 218 -20.62 -8.59 -3.81
N PRO A 219 -20.28 -9.44 -2.82
CA PRO A 219 -18.93 -9.99 -2.72
C PRO A 219 -18.58 -10.84 -3.94
N ILE A 220 -17.32 -10.79 -4.36
CA ILE A 220 -16.76 -11.61 -5.45
C ILE A 220 -15.77 -12.59 -4.84
N LYS A 221 -15.96 -13.87 -5.10
CA LYS A 221 -14.99 -14.93 -4.77
C LYS A 221 -13.85 -14.93 -5.80
N LEU A 222 -12.64 -15.17 -5.31
CA LEU A 222 -11.38 -15.18 -6.07
C LEU A 222 -10.92 -16.60 -6.37
#